data_5fc014db0fbb297720cd3f7c58ef1a8e
#
_entry.id   5fc014db0fbb297720cd3f7c58ef1a8e
#
_cell.length_a   1.000
_cell.length_b   1.000
_cell.length_c   1.000
_cell.angle_alpha   90.00
_cell.angle_beta   90.00
_cell.angle_gamma   90.00
#
_symmetry.space_group_name_H-M   'P 1'
#
loop_
_entity.id
_entity.type
_entity.pdbx_description
1 polymer ?
#
loop_
_entity_poly.entity_id
_entity_poly.type
_entity_poly.pdbx_seq_one_letter_code
_entity_poly.pdbx_strand_id
1 'polypeptide(L)'
;MKRYSEDELISKLFSPIAGSEALGLADDAALMAVRDKPLVLTTDMLVAGVHFFAQDPPELIAKKALRVNLSDLAAKGAVPQGFLLSLALPMDWSNAWLESFARGLGEDAQDFATPLLGGDTTSTSGPVTISITAIGTVETFVARRGARVGDGVYVSGPIGEAALGLWLRENPECLETLALEARDGLLERYLLPRPRLDLIPVLASVATASMDISDGLAGDLAKLMRVSGVSAEVIIGDIPLSLAALQAIAIKPELLELALTGGDDYEILFTAGADFSPPKGIWRIGSVTAGSGPPRLRDGEGKSVFFKKNSYRHF
;
A
#
# COMPACT_ATOMS: atom_id res chain seq x y z
N MET A 1 -1.87 -2.43 35.81
CA MET A 1 -2.23 -3.85 35.54
C MET A 1 -0.95 -4.62 35.25
N LYS A 2 -0.90 -5.91 35.61
CA LYS A 2 0.21 -6.78 35.22
C LYS A 2 0.15 -7.01 33.72
N ARG A 3 1.27 -6.92 33.01
CA ARG A 3 1.36 -7.23 31.58
C ARG A 3 1.11 -8.72 31.34
N TYR A 4 0.58 -9.04 30.15
CA TYR A 4 0.48 -10.42 29.71
C TYR A 4 1.88 -11.06 29.64
N SER A 5 1.96 -12.33 30.02
CA SER A 5 3.09 -13.18 29.63
C SER A 5 2.98 -13.49 28.13
N GLU A 6 4.05 -14.00 27.55
CA GLU A 6 4.08 -14.40 26.13
C GLU A 6 2.96 -15.40 25.82
N ASP A 7 2.80 -16.47 26.62
CA ASP A 7 1.73 -17.44 26.47
C ASP A 7 0.33 -16.81 26.54
N GLU A 8 0.12 -15.88 27.48
CA GLU A 8 -1.16 -15.16 27.63
C GLU A 8 -1.42 -14.26 26.43
N LEU A 9 -0.38 -13.64 25.88
CA LEU A 9 -0.46 -12.79 24.69
C LEU A 9 -0.88 -13.64 23.46
N ILE A 10 -0.19 -14.74 23.21
CA ILE A 10 -0.50 -15.66 22.11
C ILE A 10 -1.92 -16.19 22.25
N SER A 11 -2.25 -16.77 23.40
CA SER A 11 -3.55 -17.46 23.60
C SER A 11 -4.74 -16.52 23.61
N LYS A 12 -4.63 -15.29 24.14
CA LYS A 12 -5.75 -14.35 24.29
C LYS A 12 -5.95 -13.44 23.08
N LEU A 13 -4.86 -13.06 22.40
CA LEU A 13 -4.91 -12.02 21.37
C LEU A 13 -4.69 -12.57 19.97
N PHE A 14 -3.75 -13.46 19.76
CA PHE A 14 -3.42 -13.93 18.43
C PHE A 14 -4.09 -15.26 18.04
N SER A 15 -4.26 -16.19 18.96
CA SER A 15 -4.93 -17.46 18.69
C SER A 15 -6.38 -17.27 18.17
N PRO A 16 -7.19 -16.32 18.69
CA PRO A 16 -8.54 -16.07 18.17
C PRO A 16 -8.62 -15.58 16.72
N ILE A 17 -7.54 -15.00 16.19
CA ILE A 17 -7.47 -14.47 14.81
C ILE A 17 -6.64 -15.36 13.87
N ALA A 18 -6.11 -16.47 14.39
CA ALA A 18 -5.32 -17.41 13.62
C ALA A 18 -6.21 -18.34 12.77
N GLY A 19 -5.74 -18.67 11.56
CA GLY A 19 -6.38 -19.64 10.70
C GLY A 19 -6.19 -21.08 11.18
N SER A 20 -6.93 -22.02 10.57
CA SER A 20 -6.80 -23.45 10.86
C SER A 20 -5.40 -24.00 10.61
N GLU A 21 -4.71 -23.44 9.61
CA GLU A 21 -3.35 -23.78 9.19
C GLU A 21 -2.30 -23.45 10.26
N ALA A 22 -2.62 -22.52 11.14
CA ALA A 22 -1.76 -22.11 12.25
C ALA A 22 -1.74 -23.10 13.43
N LEU A 23 -2.53 -24.19 13.37
CA LEU A 23 -2.59 -25.25 14.40
C LEU A 23 -2.86 -24.68 15.82
N GLY A 24 -3.66 -23.61 15.91
CA GLY A 24 -3.96 -22.90 17.16
C GLY A 24 -2.80 -22.10 17.74
N LEU A 25 -1.73 -21.86 16.97
CA LEU A 25 -0.45 -21.29 17.41
C LEU A 25 0.21 -22.09 18.56
N ALA A 26 -0.02 -23.40 18.57
CA ALA A 26 0.51 -24.32 19.57
C ALA A 26 1.66 -25.21 19.03
N ASP A 27 2.03 -25.02 17.79
CA ASP A 27 3.14 -25.69 17.11
C ASP A 27 4.17 -24.65 16.65
N ASP A 28 5.40 -25.07 16.34
CA ASP A 28 6.50 -24.21 15.91
C ASP A 28 6.31 -23.68 14.48
N ALA A 29 5.31 -24.20 13.73
CA ALA A 29 5.05 -23.83 12.34
C ALA A 29 3.58 -23.97 11.95
N ALA A 30 3.17 -23.23 10.89
CA ALA A 30 1.90 -23.44 10.22
C ALA A 30 1.99 -24.52 9.15
N LEU A 31 0.91 -25.27 8.95
CA LEU A 31 0.80 -26.26 7.86
C LEU A 31 -0.15 -25.74 6.79
N MET A 32 0.40 -25.25 5.69
CA MET A 32 -0.38 -24.76 4.56
C MET A 32 -0.36 -25.78 3.41
N ALA A 33 -1.52 -26.29 3.04
CA ALA A 33 -1.69 -27.11 1.85
C ALA A 33 -1.83 -26.23 0.61
N VAL A 34 -0.81 -26.15 -0.19
CA VAL A 34 -0.83 -25.42 -1.48
C VAL A 34 -1.19 -26.42 -2.58
N ARG A 35 -2.33 -26.18 -3.23
CA ARG A 35 -2.72 -26.92 -4.44
C ARG A 35 -2.02 -26.26 -5.63
N ASP A 36 -1.72 -26.99 -6.65
CA ASP A 36 -1.15 -26.73 -8.00
C ASP A 36 -1.03 -25.26 -8.53
N LYS A 37 -1.03 -24.27 -7.65
CA LYS A 37 -0.90 -22.85 -7.99
C LYS A 37 0.42 -22.30 -7.45
N PRO A 38 1.11 -21.43 -8.22
CA PRO A 38 2.28 -20.72 -7.71
C PRO A 38 1.94 -19.87 -6.49
N LEU A 39 2.87 -19.84 -5.53
CA LEU A 39 2.84 -18.95 -4.39
C LEU A 39 3.46 -17.60 -4.75
N VAL A 40 2.86 -16.55 -4.25
CA VAL A 40 3.40 -15.19 -4.24
C VAL A 40 3.63 -14.81 -2.78
N LEU A 41 4.83 -14.37 -2.46
CA LEU A 41 5.22 -13.92 -1.12
C LEU A 41 5.69 -12.47 -1.21
N THR A 42 5.26 -11.66 -0.25
CA THR A 42 5.78 -10.32 -0.06
C THR A 42 5.99 -10.06 1.42
N THR A 43 6.83 -9.08 1.74
CA THR A 43 7.06 -8.67 3.13
C THR A 43 7.39 -7.20 3.21
N ASP A 44 6.70 -6.51 4.12
CA ASP A 44 6.98 -5.12 4.48
C ASP A 44 7.25 -4.99 5.98
N MET A 45 8.08 -4.00 6.30
CA MET A 45 8.40 -3.64 7.68
C MET A 45 7.97 -2.19 7.94
N LEU A 46 7.15 -2.00 8.97
CA LEU A 46 6.71 -0.71 9.43
C LEU A 46 7.35 -0.37 10.79
N VAL A 47 7.87 0.84 10.92
CA VAL A 47 8.57 1.33 12.11
C VAL A 47 7.89 2.61 12.59
N ALA A 48 7.57 2.70 13.87
CA ALA A 48 7.02 3.91 14.47
C ALA A 48 7.98 5.09 14.33
N GLY A 49 7.45 6.25 13.96
CA GLY A 49 8.23 7.44 13.65
C GLY A 49 8.80 7.48 12.22
N VAL A 50 8.59 6.42 11.43
CA VAL A 50 8.97 6.35 10.00
C VAL A 50 7.72 6.16 9.13
N HIS A 51 6.93 5.11 9.38
CA HIS A 51 5.78 4.73 8.55
C HIS A 51 4.43 5.06 9.19
N PHE A 52 4.42 5.29 10.48
CA PHE A 52 3.26 5.71 11.28
C PHE A 52 3.72 6.47 12.51
N PHE A 53 2.84 7.27 13.09
CA PHE A 53 3.14 7.97 14.35
C PHE A 53 2.89 7.03 15.53
N ALA A 54 3.76 7.08 16.55
CA ALA A 54 3.65 6.22 17.73
C ALA A 54 2.32 6.38 18.50
N GLN A 55 1.68 7.54 18.35
CA GLN A 55 0.38 7.88 18.95
C GLN A 55 -0.83 7.56 18.07
N ASP A 56 -0.63 6.97 16.89
CA ASP A 56 -1.74 6.51 16.07
C ASP A 56 -2.53 5.41 16.78
N PRO A 57 -3.85 5.32 16.56
CA PRO A 57 -4.65 4.25 17.12
C PRO A 57 -4.08 2.87 16.77
N PRO A 58 -3.81 1.99 17.76
CA PRO A 58 -3.15 0.71 17.50
C PRO A 58 -3.88 -0.19 16.52
N GLU A 59 -5.22 -0.15 16.50
CA GLU A 59 -6.05 -0.86 15.52
C GLU A 59 -5.81 -0.37 14.09
N LEU A 60 -5.55 0.92 13.89
CA LEU A 60 -5.26 1.48 12.56
C LEU A 60 -3.83 1.16 12.12
N ILE A 61 -2.88 1.15 13.07
CA ILE A 61 -1.50 0.70 12.81
C ILE A 61 -1.49 -0.75 12.33
N ALA A 62 -2.24 -1.63 13.00
CA ALA A 62 -2.38 -3.03 12.63
C ALA A 62 -2.97 -3.21 11.23
N LYS A 63 -4.06 -2.49 10.95
CA LYS A 63 -4.71 -2.48 9.63
C LYS A 63 -3.77 -1.96 8.54
N LYS A 64 -3.07 -0.85 8.77
CA LYS A 64 -2.07 -0.34 7.80
C LYS A 64 -1.02 -1.41 7.52
N ALA A 65 -0.46 -2.04 8.55
CA ALA A 65 0.60 -3.04 8.40
C ALA A 65 0.17 -4.26 7.56
N LEU A 66 -1.07 -4.73 7.69
CA LEU A 66 -1.57 -5.81 6.84
C LEU A 66 -1.88 -5.33 5.42
N ARG A 67 -2.55 -4.18 5.29
CA ARG A 67 -3.05 -3.66 4.01
C ARG A 67 -1.96 -3.31 3.01
N VAL A 68 -0.79 -2.84 3.46
CA VAL A 68 0.34 -2.55 2.55
C VAL A 68 0.83 -3.83 1.88
N ASN A 69 0.91 -4.94 2.61
CA ASN A 69 1.27 -6.25 2.06
C ASN A 69 0.18 -6.84 1.14
N LEU A 70 -1.10 -6.61 1.46
CA LEU A 70 -2.20 -7.01 0.59
C LEU A 70 -2.20 -6.22 -0.73
N SER A 71 -1.73 -4.97 -0.72
CA SER A 71 -1.54 -4.16 -1.91
C SER A 71 -0.52 -4.77 -2.87
N ASP A 72 0.62 -5.23 -2.36
CA ASP A 72 1.60 -5.97 -3.16
C ASP A 72 0.99 -7.21 -3.82
N LEU A 73 0.27 -8.03 -3.04
CA LEU A 73 -0.40 -9.22 -3.59
C LEU A 73 -1.39 -8.85 -4.68
N ALA A 74 -2.22 -7.82 -4.45
CA ALA A 74 -3.18 -7.32 -5.44
C ALA A 74 -2.48 -6.91 -6.73
N ALA A 75 -1.38 -6.16 -6.62
CA ALA A 75 -0.59 -5.70 -7.77
C ALA A 75 0.01 -6.85 -8.59
N LYS A 76 0.19 -8.04 -7.99
CA LYS A 76 0.69 -9.24 -8.69
C LYS A 76 -0.42 -10.15 -9.21
N GLY A 77 -1.69 -9.78 -9.02
CA GLY A 77 -2.81 -10.63 -9.37
C GLY A 77 -2.98 -11.83 -8.43
N ALA A 78 -2.41 -11.75 -7.23
CA ALA A 78 -2.39 -12.84 -6.26
C ALA A 78 -3.54 -12.72 -5.25
N VAL A 79 -4.27 -13.81 -5.05
CA VAL A 79 -5.32 -13.90 -4.03
C VAL A 79 -4.67 -14.23 -2.70
N PRO A 80 -4.85 -13.40 -1.65
CA PRO A 80 -4.31 -13.65 -0.33
C PRO A 80 -4.74 -15.00 0.24
N GLN A 81 -3.85 -15.65 0.99
CA GLN A 81 -4.10 -16.95 1.63
C GLN A 81 -3.83 -16.90 3.14
N GLY A 82 -2.99 -15.98 3.60
CA GLY A 82 -2.66 -15.80 5.00
C GLY A 82 -1.39 -14.97 5.17
N PHE A 83 -1.02 -14.70 6.40
CA PHE A 83 0.18 -13.92 6.73
C PHE A 83 0.88 -14.38 7.99
N LEU A 84 2.16 -14.06 8.09
CA LEU A 84 2.99 -14.16 9.29
C LEU A 84 3.23 -12.77 9.86
N LEU A 85 3.22 -12.63 11.19
CA LEU A 85 3.47 -11.39 11.91
C LEU A 85 4.75 -11.49 12.75
N SER A 86 5.70 -10.61 12.54
CA SER A 86 6.82 -10.40 13.47
C SER A 86 6.65 -9.04 14.15
N LEU A 87 6.56 -9.02 15.48
CA LEU A 87 6.26 -7.83 16.28
C LEU A 87 7.34 -7.58 17.32
N ALA A 88 8.05 -6.46 17.21
CA ALA A 88 9.01 -6.01 18.22
C ALA A 88 8.41 -4.83 19.01
N LEU A 89 8.26 -5.02 20.32
CA LEU A 89 7.61 -4.07 21.22
C LEU A 89 8.64 -3.37 22.13
N PRO A 90 8.56 -2.04 22.31
CA PRO A 90 9.36 -1.33 23.29
C PRO A 90 8.98 -1.78 24.70
N MET A 91 9.87 -1.55 25.68
CA MET A 91 9.67 -2.04 27.05
C MET A 91 8.49 -1.41 27.80
N ASP A 92 7.91 -0.33 27.29
CA ASP A 92 6.80 0.42 27.89
C ASP A 92 5.42 0.14 27.25
N TRP A 93 5.30 -0.88 26.39
CA TRP A 93 4.02 -1.26 25.81
C TRP A 93 2.96 -1.62 26.87
N SER A 94 1.67 -1.46 26.57
CA SER A 94 0.56 -1.81 27.46
C SER A 94 -0.34 -2.89 26.88
N ASN A 95 -1.02 -3.66 27.76
CA ASN A 95 -2.01 -4.64 27.32
C ASN A 95 -3.11 -3.99 26.45
N ALA A 96 -3.59 -2.81 26.85
CA ALA A 96 -4.63 -2.09 26.10
C ALA A 96 -4.19 -1.74 24.67
N TRP A 97 -2.92 -1.35 24.50
CA TRP A 97 -2.37 -1.09 23.18
C TRP A 97 -2.40 -2.36 22.32
N LEU A 98 -1.93 -3.48 22.88
CA LEU A 98 -1.82 -4.74 22.16
C LEU A 98 -3.19 -5.39 21.89
N GLU A 99 -4.13 -5.27 22.82
CA GLU A 99 -5.53 -5.70 22.61
C GLU A 99 -6.19 -4.93 21.46
N SER A 100 -5.96 -3.61 21.37
CA SER A 100 -6.46 -2.77 20.29
C SER A 100 -5.79 -3.13 18.96
N PHE A 101 -4.47 -3.33 18.94
CA PHE A 101 -3.71 -3.79 17.79
C PHE A 101 -4.23 -5.14 17.26
N ALA A 102 -4.35 -6.15 18.13
CA ALA A 102 -4.84 -7.48 17.76
C ALA A 102 -6.28 -7.45 17.25
N ARG A 103 -7.14 -6.61 17.83
CA ARG A 103 -8.51 -6.41 17.35
C ARG A 103 -8.52 -5.88 15.91
N GLY A 104 -7.77 -4.78 15.63
CA GLY A 104 -7.71 -4.20 14.29
C GLY A 104 -7.13 -5.17 13.26
N LEU A 105 -6.10 -5.94 13.65
CA LEU A 105 -5.53 -6.97 12.80
C LEU A 105 -6.54 -8.09 12.49
N GLY A 106 -7.30 -8.52 13.49
CA GLY A 106 -8.31 -9.57 13.37
C GLY A 106 -9.49 -9.15 12.50
N GLU A 107 -9.93 -7.89 12.61
CA GLU A 107 -10.97 -7.32 11.75
C GLU A 107 -10.55 -7.38 10.28
N ASP A 108 -9.35 -6.89 9.93
CA ASP A 108 -8.86 -6.94 8.55
C ASP A 108 -8.55 -8.37 8.08
N ALA A 109 -8.06 -9.24 8.95
CA ALA A 109 -7.87 -10.65 8.62
C ALA A 109 -9.19 -11.33 8.21
N GLN A 110 -10.29 -10.95 8.86
CA GLN A 110 -11.64 -11.41 8.52
C GLN A 110 -12.17 -10.75 7.24
N ASP A 111 -12.08 -9.43 7.14
CA ASP A 111 -12.62 -8.65 6.01
C ASP A 111 -11.96 -9.05 4.68
N PHE A 112 -10.67 -9.33 4.71
CA PHE A 112 -9.90 -9.74 3.53
C PHE A 112 -9.74 -11.26 3.40
N ALA A 113 -10.39 -12.06 4.26
CA ALA A 113 -10.28 -13.52 4.29
C ALA A 113 -8.82 -14.00 4.28
N THR A 114 -7.95 -13.32 5.03
CA THR A 114 -6.51 -13.55 5.08
C THR A 114 -6.09 -13.81 6.52
N PRO A 115 -6.13 -15.08 7.00
CA PRO A 115 -5.90 -15.41 8.40
C PRO A 115 -4.43 -15.26 8.80
N LEU A 116 -4.20 -15.02 10.10
CA LEU A 116 -2.89 -15.14 10.72
C LEU A 116 -2.47 -16.63 10.73
N LEU A 117 -1.28 -16.91 10.23
CA LEU A 117 -0.71 -18.26 10.17
C LEU A 117 0.30 -18.52 11.29
N GLY A 118 0.95 -17.48 11.79
CA GLY A 118 1.97 -17.58 12.82
C GLY A 118 2.76 -16.30 12.93
N GLY A 119 3.90 -16.36 13.63
CA GLY A 119 4.76 -15.20 13.75
C GLY A 119 5.69 -15.27 14.94
N ASP A 120 6.24 -14.13 15.30
CA ASP A 120 7.16 -13.99 16.42
C ASP A 120 6.88 -12.67 17.15
N THR A 121 7.07 -12.66 18.48
CA THR A 121 6.95 -11.46 19.28
C THR A 121 8.17 -11.33 20.19
N THR A 122 8.84 -10.18 20.10
CA THR A 122 10.04 -9.92 20.90
C THR A 122 10.01 -8.53 21.51
N SER A 123 10.92 -8.26 22.43
CA SER A 123 11.15 -6.93 22.97
C SER A 123 12.26 -6.20 22.21
N THR A 124 12.17 -4.87 22.17
CA THR A 124 13.19 -4.01 21.57
C THR A 124 13.48 -2.80 22.47
N SER A 125 14.70 -2.27 22.39
CA SER A 125 15.05 -0.95 22.95
C SER A 125 14.68 0.21 22.02
N GLY A 126 14.27 -0.10 20.79
CA GLY A 126 13.84 0.86 19.76
C GLY A 126 12.33 1.06 19.75
N PRO A 127 11.81 1.72 18.69
CA PRO A 127 10.39 1.92 18.51
C PRO A 127 9.64 0.62 18.19
N VAL A 128 8.30 0.65 18.27
CA VAL A 128 7.46 -0.43 17.76
C VAL A 128 7.84 -0.70 16.29
N THR A 129 8.14 -1.97 16.02
CA THR A 129 8.49 -2.43 14.68
C THR A 129 7.62 -3.65 14.35
N ILE A 130 7.00 -3.60 13.18
CA ILE A 130 6.06 -4.60 12.69
C ILE A 130 6.57 -5.09 11.34
N SER A 131 6.71 -6.41 11.17
CA SER A 131 6.92 -6.98 9.85
C SER A 131 5.83 -8.00 9.57
N ILE A 132 5.18 -7.87 8.42
CA ILE A 132 4.21 -8.83 7.92
C ILE A 132 4.76 -9.47 6.66
N THR A 133 4.72 -10.80 6.62
CA THR A 133 4.95 -11.56 5.40
C THR A 133 3.61 -12.11 4.94
N ALA A 134 3.08 -11.60 3.83
CA ALA A 134 1.83 -12.06 3.25
C ALA A 134 2.08 -13.12 2.16
N ILE A 135 1.21 -14.11 2.13
CA ILE A 135 1.25 -15.25 1.22
C ILE A 135 -0.02 -15.23 0.37
N GLY A 136 0.15 -15.31 -0.94
CA GLY A 136 -0.97 -15.41 -1.88
C GLY A 136 -0.75 -16.53 -2.90
N THR A 137 -1.82 -16.87 -3.63
CA THR A 137 -1.77 -17.78 -4.76
C THR A 137 -2.18 -17.06 -6.05
N VAL A 138 -1.65 -17.48 -7.18
CA VAL A 138 -1.89 -16.80 -8.44
C VAL A 138 -2.18 -17.78 -9.57
N GLU A 139 -3.13 -17.42 -10.46
CA GLU A 139 -3.30 -18.11 -11.74
C GLU A 139 -2.36 -17.52 -12.80
N THR A 140 -2.36 -16.19 -12.89
CA THR A 140 -1.51 -15.43 -13.82
C THR A 140 -0.75 -14.38 -13.04
N PHE A 141 0.57 -14.56 -12.92
CA PHE A 141 1.43 -13.60 -12.24
C PHE A 141 1.70 -12.38 -13.12
N VAL A 142 1.33 -11.20 -12.62
CA VAL A 142 1.59 -9.92 -13.30
C VAL A 142 2.89 -9.32 -12.79
N ALA A 143 3.94 -9.45 -13.59
CA ALA A 143 5.26 -8.93 -13.22
C ALA A 143 5.31 -7.39 -13.29
N ARG A 144 6.27 -6.78 -12.58
CA ARG A 144 6.59 -5.35 -12.73
C ARG A 144 7.16 -5.02 -14.10
N ARG A 145 7.85 -5.96 -14.73
CA ARG A 145 8.39 -5.84 -16.10
C ARG A 145 7.41 -6.44 -17.10
N GLY A 146 7.31 -5.85 -18.29
CA GLY A 146 6.48 -6.40 -19.37
C GLY A 146 5.73 -5.34 -20.15
N ALA A 147 5.83 -4.07 -19.73
CA ALA A 147 5.29 -2.94 -20.48
C ALA A 147 5.89 -2.87 -21.88
N ARG A 148 5.06 -2.57 -22.89
CA ARG A 148 5.42 -2.53 -24.30
C ARG A 148 5.12 -1.17 -24.88
N VAL A 149 5.94 -0.73 -25.84
CA VAL A 149 5.67 0.51 -26.57
C VAL A 149 4.27 0.46 -27.21
N GLY A 150 3.48 1.50 -26.94
CA GLY A 150 2.09 1.59 -27.38
C GLY A 150 1.05 1.16 -26.34
N ASP A 151 1.47 0.50 -25.24
CA ASP A 151 0.56 0.25 -24.11
C ASP A 151 0.05 1.56 -23.52
N GLY A 152 -1.17 1.54 -22.99
CA GLY A 152 -1.67 2.58 -22.09
C GLY A 152 -1.06 2.43 -20.70
N VAL A 153 -0.91 3.56 -19.99
CA VAL A 153 -0.54 3.60 -18.55
C VAL A 153 -1.80 3.94 -17.76
N TYR A 154 -2.09 3.14 -16.72
CA TYR A 154 -3.33 3.23 -15.96
C TYR A 154 -3.05 3.26 -14.45
N VAL A 155 -3.97 3.91 -13.70
CA VAL A 155 -4.03 3.87 -12.24
C VAL A 155 -5.43 3.51 -11.76
N SER A 156 -5.52 2.86 -10.61
CA SER A 156 -6.75 2.27 -10.07
C SER A 156 -7.59 3.21 -9.20
N GLY A 157 -7.09 4.41 -8.91
CA GLY A 157 -7.76 5.35 -8.01
C GLY A 157 -7.09 6.71 -7.94
N PRO A 158 -7.65 7.62 -7.13
CA PRO A 158 -7.06 8.93 -6.86
C PRO A 158 -5.67 8.82 -6.26
N ILE A 159 -4.77 9.70 -6.69
CA ILE A 159 -3.36 9.71 -6.31
C ILE A 159 -3.09 10.85 -5.33
N GLY A 160 -2.17 10.62 -4.37
CA GLY A 160 -1.62 11.63 -3.48
C GLY A 160 -2.43 11.89 -2.22
N GLU A 161 -3.54 11.19 -2.00
CA GLU A 161 -4.37 11.42 -0.81
C GLU A 161 -3.62 11.12 0.48
N ALA A 162 -2.87 10.01 0.54
CA ALA A 162 -2.12 9.63 1.73
C ALA A 162 -0.96 10.59 2.01
N ALA A 163 -0.20 10.99 0.98
CA ALA A 163 0.87 11.97 1.11
C ALA A 163 0.37 13.33 1.60
N LEU A 164 -0.79 13.77 1.12
CA LEU A 164 -1.45 15.00 1.60
C LEU A 164 -1.98 14.83 3.03
N GLY A 165 -2.47 13.65 3.40
CA GLY A 165 -2.88 13.32 4.76
C GLY A 165 -1.70 13.37 5.75
N LEU A 166 -0.55 12.82 5.36
CA LEU A 166 0.69 12.93 6.15
C LEU A 166 1.12 14.40 6.29
N TRP A 167 1.11 15.14 5.18
CA TRP A 167 1.45 16.56 5.21
C TRP A 167 0.56 17.36 6.16
N LEU A 168 -0.75 17.10 6.19
CA LEU A 168 -1.67 17.73 7.13
C LEU A 168 -1.34 17.41 8.60
N ARG A 169 -0.88 16.21 8.89
CA ARG A 169 -0.46 15.82 10.24
C ARG A 169 0.82 16.54 10.69
N GLU A 170 1.71 16.79 9.75
CA GLU A 170 2.96 17.53 10.00
C GLU A 170 2.76 19.05 10.02
N ASN A 171 1.63 19.55 9.47
CA ASN A 171 1.27 20.97 9.39
C ASN A 171 -0.14 21.20 9.96
N PRO A 172 -0.35 20.97 11.27
CA PRO A 172 -1.69 21.02 11.87
C PRO A 172 -2.38 22.37 11.76
N GLU A 173 -1.64 23.47 11.59
CA GLU A 173 -2.19 24.81 11.36
C GLU A 173 -2.95 24.92 10.04
N CYS A 174 -2.69 24.03 9.09
CA CYS A 174 -3.38 23.98 7.80
C CYS A 174 -4.70 23.19 7.85
N LEU A 175 -4.98 22.48 8.93
CA LEU A 175 -6.18 21.65 9.06
C LEU A 175 -7.48 22.47 8.96
N GLU A 176 -7.49 23.70 9.48
CA GLU A 176 -8.66 24.57 9.47
C GLU A 176 -8.92 25.23 8.11
N THR A 177 -7.97 25.13 7.17
CA THR A 177 -8.09 25.72 5.83
C THR A 177 -8.89 24.83 4.87
N LEU A 178 -9.09 23.57 5.21
CA LEU A 178 -9.85 22.58 4.42
C LEU A 178 -11.25 22.36 4.99
N ALA A 179 -12.20 22.01 4.13
CA ALA A 179 -13.48 21.48 4.58
C ALA A 179 -13.28 20.21 5.43
N LEU A 180 -14.13 20.01 6.45
CA LEU A 180 -14.00 18.91 7.41
C LEU A 180 -13.92 17.55 6.72
N GLU A 181 -14.81 17.29 5.76
CA GLU A 181 -14.85 16.02 5.01
C GLU A 181 -13.58 15.79 4.18
N ALA A 182 -13.04 16.87 3.58
CA ALA A 182 -11.81 16.77 2.80
C ALA A 182 -10.61 16.45 3.69
N ARG A 183 -10.51 17.16 4.82
CA ARG A 183 -9.46 16.91 5.83
C ARG A 183 -9.50 15.49 6.35
N ASP A 184 -10.67 15.05 6.82
CA ASP A 184 -10.85 13.75 7.44
C ASP A 184 -10.62 12.63 6.42
N GLY A 185 -11.04 12.81 5.17
CA GLY A 185 -10.76 11.87 4.08
C GLY A 185 -9.27 11.71 3.78
N LEU A 186 -8.50 12.80 3.71
CA LEU A 186 -7.05 12.73 3.49
C LEU A 186 -6.33 12.05 4.67
N LEU A 187 -6.72 12.39 5.92
CA LEU A 187 -6.17 11.76 7.12
C LEU A 187 -6.48 10.26 7.18
N GLU A 188 -7.71 9.86 6.82
CA GLU A 188 -8.10 8.45 6.74
C GLU A 188 -7.25 7.69 5.73
N ARG A 189 -6.99 8.25 4.54
CA ARG A 189 -6.20 7.57 3.49
C ARG A 189 -4.77 7.32 3.92
N TYR A 190 -4.16 8.22 4.67
CA TYR A 190 -2.84 8.00 5.26
C TYR A 190 -2.84 6.87 6.29
N LEU A 191 -3.88 6.78 7.14
CA LEU A 191 -3.98 5.79 8.21
C LEU A 191 -4.43 4.42 7.70
N LEU A 192 -5.31 4.39 6.68
CA LEU A 192 -5.98 3.19 6.20
C LEU A 192 -5.84 3.06 4.68
N PRO A 193 -4.74 2.52 4.17
CA PRO A 193 -4.61 2.12 2.77
C PRO A 193 -5.77 1.21 2.34
N ARG A 194 -6.14 1.28 1.06
CA ARG A 194 -7.23 0.46 0.48
C ARG A 194 -6.66 -0.48 -0.57
N PRO A 195 -6.17 -1.68 -0.19
CA PRO A 195 -5.60 -2.62 -1.13
C PRO A 195 -6.63 -3.03 -2.19
N ARG A 196 -6.25 -2.98 -3.46
CA ARG A 196 -7.15 -3.14 -4.60
C ARG A 196 -7.30 -4.60 -5.02
N LEU A 197 -7.68 -5.47 -4.07
CA LEU A 197 -7.93 -6.90 -4.32
C LEU A 197 -9.06 -7.13 -5.33
N ASP A 198 -10.00 -6.18 -5.44
CA ASP A 198 -11.08 -6.16 -6.42
C ASP A 198 -10.57 -6.17 -7.87
N LEU A 199 -9.34 -5.71 -8.12
CA LEU A 199 -8.76 -5.62 -9.46
C LEU A 199 -7.97 -6.86 -9.88
N ILE A 200 -7.76 -7.84 -9.01
CA ILE A 200 -7.02 -9.07 -9.33
C ILE A 200 -7.50 -9.71 -10.64
N PRO A 201 -8.83 -9.91 -10.88
CA PRO A 201 -9.28 -10.50 -12.14
C PRO A 201 -8.98 -9.64 -13.38
N VAL A 202 -9.08 -8.32 -13.25
CA VAL A 202 -8.79 -7.38 -14.34
C VAL A 202 -7.30 -7.44 -14.67
N LEU A 203 -6.43 -7.30 -13.66
CA LEU A 203 -4.98 -7.33 -13.87
C LEU A 203 -4.52 -8.63 -14.50
N ALA A 204 -5.00 -9.77 -14.01
CA ALA A 204 -4.67 -11.09 -14.54
C ALA A 204 -5.07 -11.26 -16.03
N SER A 205 -6.09 -10.52 -16.49
CA SER A 205 -6.59 -10.65 -17.86
C SER A 205 -5.96 -9.67 -18.87
N VAL A 206 -5.58 -8.46 -18.43
CA VAL A 206 -5.19 -7.40 -19.39
C VAL A 206 -3.82 -6.77 -19.12
N ALA A 207 -3.30 -6.85 -17.87
CA ALA A 207 -2.10 -6.11 -17.53
C ALA A 207 -0.84 -6.74 -18.16
N THR A 208 -0.05 -5.91 -18.84
CA THR A 208 1.27 -6.29 -19.36
C THR A 208 2.37 -6.12 -18.32
N ALA A 209 2.22 -5.15 -17.42
CA ALA A 209 3.06 -4.96 -16.23
C ALA A 209 2.25 -4.29 -15.12
N SER A 210 2.59 -4.56 -13.85
CA SER A 210 1.88 -3.99 -12.70
C SER A 210 2.74 -3.87 -11.47
N MET A 211 2.48 -2.84 -10.67
CA MET A 211 2.94 -2.64 -9.30
C MET A 211 1.96 -1.74 -8.55
N ASP A 212 2.01 -1.70 -7.25
CA ASP A 212 1.32 -0.69 -6.46
C ASP A 212 2.13 0.60 -6.33
N ILE A 213 1.49 1.66 -5.86
CA ILE A 213 2.09 2.99 -5.67
C ILE A 213 2.37 3.18 -4.18
N SER A 214 3.58 2.86 -3.76
CA SER A 214 4.07 2.99 -2.38
C SER A 214 5.00 4.19 -2.19
N ASP A 215 5.84 4.50 -3.17
CA ASP A 215 6.85 5.57 -3.09
C ASP A 215 6.47 6.85 -3.88
N GLY A 216 5.27 6.86 -4.43
CA GLY A 216 4.71 7.94 -5.25
C GLY A 216 4.69 7.62 -6.74
N LEU A 217 3.62 8.06 -7.41
CA LEU A 217 3.34 7.73 -8.81
C LEU A 217 4.54 7.98 -9.74
N ALA A 218 5.20 9.13 -9.61
CA ALA A 218 6.31 9.50 -10.51
C ALA A 218 7.51 8.54 -10.36
N GLY A 219 7.84 8.16 -9.12
CA GLY A 219 8.93 7.23 -8.81
C GLY A 219 8.62 5.81 -9.20
N ASP A 220 7.42 5.34 -8.89
CA ASP A 220 7.01 3.96 -9.17
C ASP A 220 6.82 3.72 -10.67
N LEU A 221 6.28 4.70 -11.39
CA LEU A 221 6.25 4.66 -12.86
C LEU A 221 7.67 4.58 -13.45
N ALA A 222 8.61 5.36 -12.91
CA ALA A 222 10.00 5.29 -13.38
C ALA A 222 10.63 3.90 -13.12
N LYS A 223 10.33 3.26 -11.99
CA LYS A 223 10.78 1.89 -11.69
C LYS A 223 10.19 0.87 -12.66
N LEU A 224 8.87 0.95 -12.93
CA LEU A 224 8.17 0.05 -13.84
C LEU A 224 8.71 0.17 -15.26
N MET A 225 8.89 1.39 -15.77
CA MET A 225 9.44 1.65 -17.10
C MET A 225 10.88 1.15 -17.24
N ARG A 226 11.72 1.45 -16.24
CA ARG A 226 13.12 1.03 -16.22
C ARG A 226 13.30 -0.49 -16.32
N VAL A 227 12.53 -1.27 -15.53
CA VAL A 227 12.64 -2.74 -15.55
C VAL A 227 12.03 -3.35 -16.81
N SER A 228 11.16 -2.61 -17.50
CA SER A 228 10.58 -3.00 -18.80
C SER A 228 11.44 -2.58 -19.99
N GLY A 229 12.48 -1.74 -19.79
CA GLY A 229 13.36 -1.26 -20.86
C GLY A 229 12.69 -0.25 -21.81
N VAL A 230 11.69 0.47 -21.31
CA VAL A 230 10.89 1.46 -22.06
C VAL A 230 10.79 2.77 -21.29
N SER A 231 10.12 3.77 -21.85
CA SER A 231 9.73 5.02 -21.18
C SER A 231 8.22 5.21 -21.25
N ALA A 232 7.72 6.30 -20.67
CA ALA A 232 6.31 6.67 -20.77
C ALA A 232 6.15 8.18 -20.94
N GLU A 233 5.01 8.57 -21.48
CA GLU A 233 4.52 9.94 -21.44
C GLU A 233 3.19 9.97 -20.70
N VAL A 234 3.10 10.80 -19.66
CA VAL A 234 1.94 10.96 -18.79
C VAL A 234 1.48 12.41 -18.80
N ILE A 235 0.19 12.63 -18.91
CA ILE A 235 -0.43 13.95 -18.85
C ILE A 235 -0.92 14.17 -17.42
N ILE A 236 -0.38 15.18 -16.74
CA ILE A 236 -0.70 15.47 -15.33
C ILE A 236 -2.20 15.70 -15.14
N GLY A 237 -2.85 16.35 -16.10
CA GLY A 237 -4.29 16.60 -16.06
C GLY A 237 -5.18 15.34 -16.15
N ASP A 238 -4.64 14.22 -16.62
CA ASP A 238 -5.34 12.94 -16.71
C ASP A 238 -5.18 12.09 -15.42
N ILE A 239 -4.27 12.50 -14.51
CA ILE A 239 -4.07 11.81 -13.24
C ILE A 239 -5.28 12.11 -12.34
N PRO A 240 -6.00 11.09 -11.86
CA PRO A 240 -7.15 11.31 -10.99
C PRO A 240 -6.70 11.87 -9.65
N LEU A 241 -7.25 13.01 -9.27
CA LEU A 241 -7.12 13.62 -7.95
C LEU A 241 -8.52 13.69 -7.34
N SER A 242 -8.63 13.37 -6.04
CA SER A 242 -9.90 13.52 -5.33
C SER A 242 -10.27 14.98 -5.13
N LEU A 243 -11.53 15.27 -4.84
CA LEU A 243 -11.96 16.62 -4.49
C LEU A 243 -11.21 17.17 -3.28
N ALA A 244 -10.87 16.32 -2.31
CA ALA A 244 -10.09 16.68 -1.14
C ALA A 244 -8.65 17.10 -1.53
N ALA A 245 -7.99 16.30 -2.39
CA ALA A 245 -6.67 16.63 -2.91
C ALA A 245 -6.69 17.94 -3.73
N LEU A 246 -7.69 18.13 -4.58
CA LEU A 246 -7.85 19.36 -5.36
C LEU A 246 -8.06 20.60 -4.47
N GLN A 247 -8.81 20.48 -3.38
CA GLN A 247 -8.96 21.57 -2.42
C GLN A 247 -7.63 21.93 -1.75
N ALA A 248 -6.85 20.94 -1.31
CA ALA A 248 -5.54 21.17 -0.72
C ALA A 248 -4.58 21.84 -1.71
N ILE A 249 -4.54 21.36 -2.96
CA ILE A 249 -3.70 21.92 -4.02
C ILE A 249 -4.15 23.34 -4.40
N ALA A 250 -5.45 23.64 -4.38
CA ALA A 250 -5.94 24.99 -4.64
C ALA A 250 -5.48 26.00 -3.58
N ILE A 251 -5.36 25.58 -2.32
CA ILE A 251 -4.84 26.41 -1.22
C ILE A 251 -3.32 26.58 -1.36
N LYS A 252 -2.61 25.49 -1.71
CA LYS A 252 -1.15 25.44 -1.77
C LYS A 252 -0.70 24.65 -3.01
N PRO A 253 -0.49 25.33 -4.16
CA PRO A 253 -0.21 24.67 -5.45
C PRO A 253 1.00 23.72 -5.46
N GLU A 254 2.01 23.96 -4.62
CA GLU A 254 3.17 23.06 -4.48
C GLU A 254 2.81 21.67 -3.95
N LEU A 255 1.63 21.49 -3.37
CA LEU A 255 1.14 20.19 -2.92
C LEU A 255 0.85 19.22 -4.10
N LEU A 256 0.73 19.71 -5.32
CA LEU A 256 0.64 18.85 -6.50
C LEU A 256 1.91 17.99 -6.65
N GLU A 257 3.10 18.58 -6.48
CA GLU A 257 4.35 17.81 -6.50
C GLU A 257 4.33 16.73 -5.42
N LEU A 258 3.96 17.10 -4.18
CA LEU A 258 3.87 16.15 -3.06
C LEU A 258 2.87 15.03 -3.35
N ALA A 259 1.69 15.33 -3.88
CA ALA A 259 0.68 14.34 -4.23
C ALA A 259 1.22 13.30 -5.24
N LEU A 260 2.04 13.73 -6.20
CA LEU A 260 2.55 12.83 -7.24
C LEU A 260 3.86 12.10 -6.87
N THR A 261 4.52 12.49 -5.78
CA THR A 261 5.85 11.98 -5.39
C THR A 261 5.94 11.49 -3.95
N GLY A 262 4.89 11.67 -3.14
CA GLY A 262 4.95 11.40 -1.69
C GLY A 262 4.67 9.96 -1.28
N GLY A 263 3.93 9.19 -2.07
CA GLY A 263 3.66 7.77 -1.81
C GLY A 263 2.54 7.47 -0.83
N ASP A 264 2.55 6.24 -0.32
CA ASP A 264 1.56 5.67 0.60
C ASP A 264 0.12 5.53 0.03
N ASP A 265 -0.05 5.65 -1.30
CA ASP A 265 -1.37 5.58 -1.95
C ASP A 265 -1.93 4.15 -2.00
N TYR A 266 -1.07 3.16 -2.26
CA TYR A 266 -1.45 1.75 -2.41
C TYR A 266 -2.55 1.53 -3.46
N GLU A 267 -2.63 2.42 -4.46
CA GLU A 267 -3.36 2.20 -5.69
C GLU A 267 -2.49 1.41 -6.67
N ILE A 268 -3.10 0.77 -7.66
CA ILE A 268 -2.36 -0.03 -8.64
C ILE A 268 -1.98 0.82 -9.84
N LEU A 269 -0.70 0.83 -10.18
CA LEU A 269 -0.14 1.33 -11.42
C LEU A 269 0.11 0.15 -12.35
N PHE A 270 -0.48 0.15 -13.54
CA PHE A 270 -0.29 -0.93 -14.52
C PHE A 270 -0.29 -0.43 -15.96
N THR A 271 0.18 -1.28 -16.86
CA THR A 271 0.09 -1.08 -18.31
C THR A 271 -0.76 -2.16 -18.94
N ALA A 272 -1.44 -1.80 -20.02
CA ALA A 272 -2.26 -2.72 -20.81
C ALA A 272 -2.24 -2.32 -22.28
N GLY A 273 -2.58 -3.25 -23.18
CA GLY A 273 -2.63 -3.01 -24.62
C GLY A 273 -3.50 -1.81 -25.00
N ALA A 274 -3.21 -1.19 -26.15
CA ALA A 274 -3.87 0.04 -26.59
C ALA A 274 -5.39 -0.09 -26.79
N ASP A 275 -5.88 -1.31 -26.97
CA ASP A 275 -7.30 -1.67 -27.13
C ASP A 275 -8.05 -1.84 -25.80
N PHE A 276 -7.35 -1.79 -24.65
CA PHE A 276 -7.99 -1.88 -23.35
C PHE A 276 -8.83 -0.65 -23.06
N SER A 277 -10.11 -0.87 -22.84
CA SER A 277 -11.09 0.16 -22.41
C SER A 277 -11.30 0.03 -20.89
N PRO A 278 -10.76 0.95 -20.08
CA PRO A 278 -10.83 0.81 -18.63
C PRO A 278 -12.29 0.95 -18.13
N PRO A 279 -12.73 0.08 -17.21
CA PRO A 279 -13.99 0.27 -16.51
C PRO A 279 -13.93 1.49 -15.61
N LYS A 280 -15.10 1.93 -15.10
CA LYS A 280 -15.18 3.02 -14.10
C LYS A 280 -14.31 2.69 -12.89
N GLY A 281 -13.54 3.67 -12.44
CA GLY A 281 -12.61 3.51 -11.31
C GLY A 281 -11.20 3.09 -11.71
N ILE A 282 -10.91 3.06 -13.02
CA ILE A 282 -9.56 2.95 -13.58
C ILE A 282 -9.37 4.11 -14.57
N TRP A 283 -8.26 4.80 -14.47
CA TRP A 283 -7.94 5.96 -15.30
C TRP A 283 -6.73 5.70 -16.18
N ARG A 284 -6.85 6.02 -17.45
CA ARG A 284 -5.70 6.09 -18.35
C ARG A 284 -5.03 7.44 -18.15
N ILE A 285 -3.76 7.43 -17.75
CA ILE A 285 -2.99 8.64 -17.45
C ILE A 285 -1.90 8.93 -18.49
N GLY A 286 -1.66 8.01 -19.42
CA GLY A 286 -0.61 8.19 -20.43
C GLY A 286 -0.42 6.97 -21.32
N SER A 287 0.77 6.89 -21.92
CA SER A 287 1.16 5.79 -22.79
C SER A 287 2.65 5.47 -22.67
N VAL A 288 2.97 4.19 -22.95
CA VAL A 288 4.35 3.68 -23.00
C VAL A 288 5.01 4.08 -24.30
N THR A 289 6.20 4.65 -24.21
CA THR A 289 6.99 5.15 -25.36
C THR A 289 8.32 4.42 -25.50
N ALA A 290 8.90 4.47 -26.68
CA ALA A 290 10.25 3.95 -26.92
C ALA A 290 11.30 4.79 -26.15
N GLY A 291 12.36 4.14 -25.70
CA GLY A 291 13.49 4.74 -24.99
C GLY A 291 13.66 4.17 -23.60
N SER A 292 14.85 4.37 -23.01
CA SER A 292 15.20 3.91 -21.65
C SER A 292 15.32 5.06 -20.65
N GLY A 293 14.92 6.27 -21.03
CA GLY A 293 14.93 7.44 -20.17
C GLY A 293 13.79 7.43 -19.13
N PRO A 294 13.84 8.33 -18.14
CA PRO A 294 12.74 8.47 -17.19
C PRO A 294 11.43 8.87 -17.90
N PRO A 295 10.27 8.52 -17.34
CA PRO A 295 8.98 8.97 -17.84
C PRO A 295 8.91 10.50 -17.95
N ARG A 296 8.20 10.99 -18.95
CA ARG A 296 7.96 12.41 -19.17
C ARG A 296 6.58 12.78 -18.62
N LEU A 297 6.55 13.71 -17.68
CA LEU A 297 5.30 14.30 -17.20
C LEU A 297 5.04 15.58 -17.99
N ARG A 298 3.82 15.74 -18.49
CA ARG A 298 3.41 16.88 -19.28
C ARG A 298 2.24 17.61 -18.66
N ASP A 299 2.26 18.92 -18.71
CA ASP A 299 1.09 19.75 -18.39
C ASP A 299 0.04 19.74 -19.51
N GLY A 300 -1.06 20.45 -19.31
CA GLY A 300 -2.14 20.60 -20.29
C GLY A 300 -1.74 21.32 -21.59
N GLU A 301 -0.61 22.02 -21.61
CA GLU A 301 -0.03 22.67 -22.79
C GLU A 301 1.04 21.81 -23.49
N GLY A 302 1.30 20.60 -22.97
CA GLY A 302 2.30 19.67 -23.50
C GLY A 302 3.75 19.98 -23.10
N LYS A 303 3.99 20.93 -22.18
CA LYS A 303 5.33 21.23 -21.66
C LYS A 303 5.75 20.17 -20.64
N SER A 304 7.05 19.85 -20.63
CA SER A 304 7.60 18.93 -19.64
C SER A 304 7.62 19.57 -18.26
N VAL A 305 7.12 18.83 -17.27
CA VAL A 305 7.15 19.18 -15.86
C VAL A 305 8.23 18.36 -15.17
N PHE A 306 9.02 19.01 -14.34
CA PHE A 306 10.10 18.37 -13.57
C PHE A 306 9.86 18.63 -12.09
N PHE A 307 9.90 17.57 -11.30
CA PHE A 307 9.79 17.65 -9.84
C PHE A 307 11.16 17.71 -9.18
N LYS A 308 11.24 18.37 -8.04
CA LYS A 308 12.48 18.46 -7.23
C LYS A 308 12.86 17.11 -6.66
N LYS A 309 11.85 16.33 -6.25
CA LYS A 309 11.98 14.94 -5.81
C LYS A 309 11.03 14.09 -6.65
N ASN A 310 11.45 12.91 -7.09
CA ASN A 310 10.61 12.05 -7.91
C ASN A 310 9.94 10.92 -7.10
N SER A 311 10.37 10.71 -5.84
CA SER A 311 9.96 9.56 -5.03
C SER A 311 10.34 9.77 -3.58
N TYR A 312 9.62 9.15 -2.66
CA TYR A 312 10.09 8.91 -1.30
C TYR A 312 11.31 8.00 -1.30
N ARG A 313 12.23 8.20 -0.37
CA ARG A 313 13.44 7.36 -0.18
C ARG A 313 13.79 7.28 1.28
N HIS A 314 14.09 6.08 1.77
CA HIS A 314 14.60 5.85 3.12
C HIS A 314 16.07 6.26 3.28
N PHE A 315 16.86 6.23 2.18
CA PHE A 315 18.32 6.48 2.17
C PHE A 315 18.74 7.36 1.00
#